data_48ebc2ee50bf872a440da8b14b728a6b
#
_entry.id   48ebc2ee50bf872a440da8b14b728a6b
#
_cell.length_a   1.000
_cell.length_b   1.000
_cell.length_c   1.000
_cell.angle_alpha   90.00
_cell.angle_beta   90.00
_cell.angle_gamma   90.00
#
_symmetry.space_group_name_H-M   'P 1'
#
loop_
_entity.id
_entity.type
_entity.pdbx_description
1 polymer ?
#
loop_
_entity_poly.entity_id
_entity_poly.type
_entity_poly.pdbx_seq_one_letter_code
_entity_poly.pdbx_strand_id
1 'polypeptide(L)'
;IAHEVNNTTAGITSTLDTVEQALSSEEGMEDICDVMRVCTDRCFSMSRFITRFADVVKIPEPTVAQVQLNELVSMCKRFMEGMCNDRNIILRLECDPEVGQVRLDASLFEQVLVNIIKNAAESIESAGEAAGKQGEITVRTTVPALIEIVDNGPGISKETEAKLFSPFFSTKPNGQGIGLVFIREVLSRHGCAFSLRTYNDGLTRFRILFN
;
A
#
# COMPACT_ATOMS: atom_id res chain seq x y z
N ILE A 1 17.18 -10.91 12.18
CA ILE A 1 17.70 -9.85 11.28
C ILE A 1 16.99 -8.52 11.55
N ALA A 2 15.64 -8.41 11.41
CA ALA A 2 14.94 -7.13 11.63
C ALA A 2 15.14 -6.57 13.04
N HIS A 3 15.07 -7.41 14.07
CA HIS A 3 15.31 -7.02 15.45
C HIS A 3 16.75 -6.54 15.68
N GLU A 4 17.72 -7.18 15.04
CA GLU A 4 19.13 -6.84 15.13
C GLU A 4 19.46 -5.50 14.44
N VAL A 5 18.88 -5.29 13.24
CA VAL A 5 19.00 -4.00 12.53
C VAL A 5 18.35 -2.87 13.33
N ASN A 6 17.15 -3.09 13.89
CA ASN A 6 16.48 -2.09 14.72
C ASN A 6 17.28 -1.75 15.99
N ASN A 7 17.90 -2.73 16.64
CA ASN A 7 18.76 -2.49 17.80
C ASN A 7 20.02 -1.68 17.43
N THR A 8 20.65 -2.02 16.30
CA THR A 8 21.82 -1.28 15.79
C THR A 8 21.44 0.17 15.44
N THR A 9 20.32 0.34 14.75
CA THR A 9 19.83 1.67 14.38
C THR A 9 19.49 2.51 15.61
N ALA A 10 18.85 1.92 16.64
CA ALA A 10 18.57 2.59 17.90
C ALA A 10 19.86 3.03 18.63
N GLY A 11 20.90 2.20 18.62
CA GLY A 11 22.21 2.57 19.17
C GLY A 11 22.84 3.77 18.45
N ILE A 12 22.81 3.77 17.11
CA ILE A 12 23.32 4.88 16.30
C ILE A 12 22.54 6.17 16.61
N THR A 13 21.21 6.11 16.62
CA THR A 13 20.34 7.24 16.91
C THR A 13 20.63 7.84 18.28
N SER A 14 20.70 7.00 19.33
CA SER A 14 21.03 7.45 20.69
C SER A 14 22.39 8.12 20.78
N THR A 15 23.38 7.63 20.03
CA THR A 15 24.71 8.25 19.97
C THR A 15 24.68 9.61 19.28
N LEU A 16 23.97 9.71 18.14
CA LEU A 16 23.81 10.98 17.42
C LEU A 16 23.09 12.03 18.28
N ASP A 17 22.00 11.65 18.96
CA ASP A 17 21.25 12.54 19.86
C ASP A 17 22.12 13.03 21.02
N THR A 18 22.96 12.16 21.59
CA THR A 18 23.88 12.55 22.67
C THR A 18 24.93 13.55 22.20
N VAL A 19 25.49 13.36 21.01
CA VAL A 19 26.50 14.28 20.45
C VAL A 19 25.84 15.59 20.01
N GLU A 20 24.65 15.55 19.39
CA GLU A 20 23.89 16.75 19.05
C GLU A 20 23.61 17.59 20.30
N GLN A 21 23.16 16.94 21.39
CA GLN A 21 22.87 17.63 22.63
C GLN A 21 24.14 18.28 23.25
N ALA A 22 25.29 17.62 23.12
CA ALA A 22 26.56 18.18 23.60
C ALA A 22 27.03 19.38 22.76
N LEU A 23 26.82 19.35 21.43
CA LEU A 23 27.26 20.39 20.51
C LEU A 23 26.27 21.56 20.40
N SER A 24 25.01 21.37 20.75
CA SER A 24 23.97 22.39 20.63
C SER A 24 24.21 23.68 21.44
N SER A 25 25.13 23.62 22.42
CA SER A 25 25.54 24.76 23.25
C SER A 25 26.82 25.45 22.76
N GLU A 26 27.47 24.91 21.74
CA GLU A 26 28.73 25.39 21.19
C GLU A 26 28.47 26.33 20.00
N GLU A 27 29.09 27.53 19.99
CA GLU A 27 28.95 28.50 18.92
C GLU A 27 29.57 27.99 17.61
N GLY A 28 28.84 28.10 16.50
CA GLY A 28 29.30 27.65 15.17
C GLY A 28 29.12 26.15 14.87
N MET A 29 28.35 25.43 15.68
CA MET A 29 28.06 23.99 15.48
C MET A 29 26.68 23.72 14.88
N GLU A 30 25.93 24.78 14.48
CA GLU A 30 24.56 24.64 13.98
C GLU A 30 24.48 23.74 12.75
N ASP A 31 25.40 23.91 11.78
CA ASP A 31 25.43 23.08 10.56
C ASP A 31 25.69 21.60 10.88
N ILE A 32 26.52 21.33 11.90
CA ILE A 32 26.83 19.95 12.32
C ILE A 32 25.60 19.33 12.99
N CYS A 33 24.92 20.08 13.85
CA CYS A 33 23.67 19.63 14.49
C CYS A 33 22.59 19.33 13.45
N ASP A 34 22.46 20.15 12.40
CA ASP A 34 21.49 19.92 11.31
C ASP A 34 21.82 18.64 10.52
N VAL A 35 23.09 18.40 10.22
CA VAL A 35 23.52 17.13 9.58
C VAL A 35 23.21 15.95 10.47
N MET A 36 23.42 16.05 11.78
CA MET A 36 23.11 14.98 12.74
C MET A 36 21.62 14.67 12.79
N ARG A 37 20.74 15.70 12.78
CA ARG A 37 19.27 15.52 12.68
C ARG A 37 18.88 14.77 11.42
N VAL A 38 19.46 15.13 10.27
CA VAL A 38 19.24 14.43 9.01
C VAL A 38 19.65 12.96 9.13
N CYS A 39 20.79 12.66 9.77
CA CYS A 39 21.23 11.29 9.99
C CYS A 39 20.28 10.51 10.91
N THR A 40 19.83 11.12 11.99
CA THR A 40 18.83 10.55 12.92
C THR A 40 17.53 10.23 12.22
N ASP A 41 16.99 11.14 11.42
CA ASP A 41 15.78 10.93 10.61
C ASP A 41 15.92 9.79 9.59
N ARG A 42 17.11 9.65 8.98
CA ARG A 42 17.41 8.52 8.08
C ARG A 42 17.46 7.20 8.81
N CYS A 43 18.03 7.16 10.02
CA CYS A 43 18.04 5.98 10.88
C CYS A 43 16.62 5.56 11.26
N PHE A 44 15.76 6.48 11.69
CA PHE A 44 14.36 6.19 11.98
C PHE A 44 13.59 5.70 10.74
N SER A 45 13.86 6.27 9.59
CA SER A 45 13.25 5.86 8.32
C SER A 45 13.66 4.43 7.96
N MET A 46 14.94 4.07 8.16
CA MET A 46 15.47 2.72 7.93
C MET A 46 14.86 1.71 8.91
N SER A 47 14.75 2.05 10.19
CA SER A 47 14.16 1.17 11.21
C SER A 47 12.69 0.86 10.91
N ARG A 48 11.88 1.88 10.58
CA ARG A 48 10.48 1.70 10.15
C ARG A 48 10.36 0.84 8.90
N PHE A 49 11.28 1.04 7.97
CA PHE A 49 11.37 0.27 6.74
C PHE A 49 11.64 -1.23 7.01
N ILE A 50 12.69 -1.54 7.79
CA ILE A 50 13.06 -2.93 8.14
C ILE A 50 11.92 -3.64 8.87
N THR A 51 11.24 -2.95 9.80
CA THR A 51 10.10 -3.52 10.52
C THR A 51 9.00 -3.93 9.56
N ARG A 52 8.59 -3.05 8.64
CA ARG A 52 7.54 -3.34 7.66
C ARG A 52 7.97 -4.38 6.62
N PHE A 53 9.25 -4.40 6.25
CA PHE A 53 9.77 -5.44 5.36
C PHE A 53 9.72 -6.82 6.03
N ALA A 54 10.04 -6.88 7.33
CA ALA A 54 9.93 -8.12 8.10
C ALA A 54 8.49 -8.64 8.15
N ASP A 55 7.49 -7.75 8.17
CA ASP A 55 6.07 -8.13 8.13
C ASP A 55 5.69 -8.76 6.78
N VAL A 56 6.23 -8.26 5.66
CA VAL A 56 6.03 -8.88 4.33
C VAL A 56 6.74 -10.25 4.23
N VAL A 57 7.93 -10.38 4.81
CA VAL A 57 8.66 -11.67 4.85
C VAL A 57 7.97 -12.70 5.74
N LYS A 58 7.17 -12.25 6.71
CA LYS A 58 6.45 -13.10 7.67
C LYS A 58 4.99 -13.36 7.28
N ILE A 59 4.59 -13.15 6.01
CA ILE A 59 3.24 -13.54 5.58
C ILE A 59 3.03 -15.03 5.92
N PRO A 60 2.05 -15.35 6.77
CA PRO A 60 1.81 -16.74 7.17
C PRO A 60 1.36 -17.58 5.98
N GLU A 61 1.47 -18.89 6.10
CA GLU A 61 0.85 -19.79 5.13
C GLU A 61 -0.67 -19.56 5.12
N PRO A 62 -1.30 -19.41 3.93
CA PRO A 62 -2.72 -19.11 3.83
C PRO A 62 -3.59 -20.20 4.44
N THR A 63 -4.51 -19.83 5.30
CA THR A 63 -5.57 -20.73 5.79
C THR A 63 -6.77 -20.65 4.85
N VAL A 64 -6.72 -21.42 3.77
CA VAL A 64 -7.68 -21.35 2.67
C VAL A 64 -9.01 -22.00 3.02
N ALA A 65 -10.12 -21.27 2.85
CA ALA A 65 -11.50 -21.73 3.01
C ALA A 65 -12.35 -21.30 1.80
N GLN A 66 -13.57 -21.87 1.69
CA GLN A 66 -14.57 -21.40 0.74
C GLN A 66 -15.15 -20.06 1.25
N VAL A 67 -15.03 -19.01 0.45
CA VAL A 67 -15.45 -17.64 0.81
C VAL A 67 -16.36 -17.08 -0.28
N GLN A 68 -17.49 -16.51 0.14
CA GLN A 68 -18.38 -15.76 -0.75
C GLN A 68 -17.72 -14.43 -1.16
N LEU A 69 -17.37 -14.32 -2.44
CA LEU A 69 -16.58 -13.19 -2.93
C LEU A 69 -17.30 -11.86 -2.75
N ASN A 70 -18.62 -11.83 -3.03
CA ASN A 70 -19.43 -10.63 -2.89
C ASN A 70 -19.58 -10.16 -1.41
N GLU A 71 -19.61 -11.09 -0.47
CA GLU A 71 -19.64 -10.77 0.96
C GLU A 71 -18.32 -10.14 1.40
N LEU A 72 -17.19 -10.71 0.98
CA LEU A 72 -15.86 -10.20 1.28
C LEU A 72 -15.68 -8.76 0.78
N VAL A 73 -15.97 -8.50 -0.50
CA VAL A 73 -15.82 -7.14 -1.06
C VAL A 73 -16.81 -6.15 -0.42
N SER A 74 -18.02 -6.60 -0.05
CA SER A 74 -19.01 -5.77 0.65
C SER A 74 -18.54 -5.36 2.04
N MET A 75 -17.89 -6.27 2.77
CA MET A 75 -17.30 -5.99 4.08
C MET A 75 -16.14 -5.01 3.97
N CYS A 76 -15.23 -5.21 3.03
CA CYS A 76 -14.14 -4.29 2.75
C CYS A 76 -14.64 -2.89 2.36
N LYS A 77 -15.70 -2.80 1.52
CA LYS A 77 -16.32 -1.51 1.16
C LYS A 77 -16.81 -0.78 2.41
N ARG A 78 -17.57 -1.43 3.29
CA ARG A 78 -18.07 -0.81 4.54
C ARG A 78 -16.92 -0.33 5.42
N PHE A 79 -15.85 -1.11 5.53
CA PHE A 79 -14.68 -0.74 6.33
C PHE A 79 -13.95 0.50 5.77
N MET A 80 -13.83 0.60 4.45
CA MET A 80 -13.08 1.66 3.77
C MET A 80 -13.90 2.93 3.49
N GLU A 81 -15.23 2.87 3.64
CA GLU A 81 -16.13 3.96 3.28
C GLU A 81 -15.85 5.26 4.06
N GLY A 82 -15.60 5.16 5.37
CA GLY A 82 -15.23 6.31 6.20
C GLY A 82 -13.97 7.00 5.70
N MET A 83 -12.92 6.23 5.46
CA MET A 83 -11.65 6.75 4.94
C MET A 83 -11.78 7.41 3.57
N CYS A 84 -12.63 6.88 2.68
CA CYS A 84 -12.90 7.47 1.38
C CYS A 84 -13.73 8.77 1.52
N ASN A 85 -14.74 8.78 2.36
CA ASN A 85 -15.57 9.96 2.62
C ASN A 85 -14.75 11.13 3.19
N ASP A 86 -13.84 10.86 4.13
CA ASP A 86 -12.94 11.87 4.73
C ASP A 86 -12.03 12.53 3.68
N ARG A 87 -11.77 11.84 2.55
CA ARG A 87 -10.99 12.32 1.40
C ARG A 87 -11.86 12.84 0.24
N ASN A 88 -13.17 12.97 0.46
CA ASN A 88 -14.14 13.35 -0.57
C ASN A 88 -14.07 12.42 -1.80
N ILE A 89 -13.93 11.10 -1.57
CA ILE A 89 -13.88 10.06 -2.60
C ILE A 89 -15.14 9.20 -2.49
N ILE A 90 -15.85 9.00 -3.61
CA ILE A 90 -17.01 8.09 -3.69
C ILE A 90 -16.50 6.66 -3.85
N LEU A 91 -16.87 5.78 -2.91
CA LEU A 91 -16.57 4.34 -3.00
C LEU A 91 -17.82 3.56 -3.40
N ARG A 92 -17.86 3.09 -4.65
CA ARG A 92 -18.97 2.29 -5.21
C ARG A 92 -18.67 0.80 -5.13
N LEU A 93 -19.76 0.02 -5.10
CA LEU A 93 -19.73 -1.44 -5.16
C LEU A 93 -20.69 -1.94 -6.24
N GLU A 94 -20.19 -2.75 -7.17
CA GLU A 94 -20.94 -3.37 -8.25
C GLU A 94 -20.68 -4.88 -8.24
N CYS A 95 -21.58 -5.65 -7.62
CA CYS A 95 -21.45 -7.10 -7.51
C CYS A 95 -22.32 -7.81 -8.54
N ASP A 96 -21.71 -8.70 -9.32
CA ASP A 96 -22.43 -9.66 -10.13
C ASP A 96 -22.97 -10.77 -9.22
N PRO A 97 -24.29 -11.01 -9.16
CA PRO A 97 -24.89 -12.02 -8.28
C PRO A 97 -24.51 -13.45 -8.64
N GLU A 98 -24.06 -13.70 -9.88
CA GLU A 98 -23.65 -15.03 -10.36
C GLU A 98 -22.24 -15.41 -9.89
N VAL A 99 -21.47 -14.50 -9.28
CA VAL A 99 -20.16 -14.80 -8.75
C VAL A 99 -20.28 -15.66 -7.49
N GLY A 100 -19.72 -16.87 -7.59
CA GLY A 100 -19.80 -17.87 -6.54
C GLY A 100 -18.74 -17.74 -5.45
N GLN A 101 -18.53 -18.84 -4.75
CA GLN A 101 -17.47 -18.98 -3.76
C GLN A 101 -16.12 -19.23 -4.43
N VAL A 102 -15.08 -18.72 -3.79
CA VAL A 102 -13.67 -18.97 -4.16
C VAL A 102 -12.89 -19.51 -2.97
N ARG A 103 -11.83 -20.24 -3.24
CA ARG A 103 -10.92 -20.75 -2.19
C ARG A 103 -9.84 -19.72 -1.89
N LEU A 104 -9.91 -19.10 -0.71
CA LEU A 104 -8.93 -18.09 -0.29
C LEU A 104 -8.85 -17.99 1.24
N ASP A 105 -7.81 -17.33 1.74
CA ASP A 105 -7.70 -16.85 3.13
C ASP A 105 -8.36 -15.47 3.23
N ALA A 106 -9.53 -15.40 3.87
CA ALA A 106 -10.33 -14.17 3.97
C ALA A 106 -9.55 -13.02 4.63
N SER A 107 -8.79 -13.31 5.68
CA SER A 107 -8.03 -12.29 6.43
C SER A 107 -6.91 -11.68 5.58
N LEU A 108 -6.16 -12.50 4.85
CA LEU A 108 -5.12 -12.02 3.93
C LEU A 108 -5.73 -11.24 2.76
N PHE A 109 -6.88 -11.68 2.24
CA PHE A 109 -7.56 -10.98 1.15
C PHE A 109 -8.21 -9.68 1.59
N GLU A 110 -8.74 -9.57 2.81
CA GLU A 110 -9.15 -8.29 3.37
C GLU A 110 -7.99 -7.28 3.37
N GLN A 111 -6.81 -7.69 3.83
CA GLN A 111 -5.63 -6.84 3.82
C GLN A 111 -5.21 -6.45 2.40
N VAL A 112 -5.31 -7.36 1.42
CA VAL A 112 -5.05 -7.07 0.00
C VAL A 112 -6.01 -6.00 -0.51
N LEU A 113 -7.32 -6.18 -0.32
CA LEU A 113 -8.35 -5.25 -0.81
C LEU A 113 -8.23 -3.87 -0.13
N VAL A 114 -8.02 -3.83 1.18
CA VAL A 114 -7.78 -2.60 1.93
C VAL A 114 -6.55 -1.85 1.40
N ASN A 115 -5.44 -2.56 1.14
CA ASN A 115 -4.24 -1.94 0.59
C ASN A 115 -4.46 -1.41 -0.84
N ILE A 116 -5.21 -2.12 -1.68
CA ILE A 116 -5.51 -1.65 -3.05
C ILE A 116 -6.39 -0.41 -3.00
N ILE A 117 -7.50 -0.43 -2.23
CA ILE A 117 -8.42 0.73 -2.10
C ILE A 117 -7.68 1.94 -1.51
N LYS A 118 -6.84 1.72 -0.49
CA LYS A 118 -6.00 2.78 0.07
C LYS A 118 -5.04 3.38 -0.95
N ASN A 119 -4.37 2.54 -1.76
CA ASN A 119 -3.48 3.00 -2.82
C ASN A 119 -4.21 3.83 -3.87
N ALA A 120 -5.42 3.41 -4.26
CA ALA A 120 -6.30 4.14 -5.18
C ALA A 120 -6.69 5.51 -4.59
N ALA A 121 -7.14 5.54 -3.33
CA ALA A 121 -7.51 6.79 -2.65
C ALA A 121 -6.33 7.77 -2.55
N GLU A 122 -5.16 7.30 -2.16
CA GLU A 122 -3.94 8.11 -2.09
C GLU A 122 -3.50 8.61 -3.49
N SER A 123 -3.73 7.82 -4.54
CA SER A 123 -3.46 8.22 -5.93
C SER A 123 -4.38 9.37 -6.36
N ILE A 124 -5.68 9.26 -6.09
CA ILE A 124 -6.67 10.32 -6.35
C ILE A 124 -6.30 11.60 -5.60
N GLU A 125 -6.01 11.48 -4.29
CA GLU A 125 -5.64 12.62 -3.43
C GLU A 125 -4.38 13.34 -3.94
N SER A 126 -3.38 12.59 -4.45
CA SER A 126 -2.14 13.16 -4.99
C SER A 126 -2.33 14.00 -6.26
N ALA A 127 -3.41 13.77 -7.01
CA ALA A 127 -3.78 14.59 -8.17
C ALA A 127 -4.32 15.97 -7.78
N GLY A 128 -4.78 16.13 -6.54
CA GLY A 128 -5.31 17.37 -5.98
C GLY A 128 -6.57 17.86 -6.69
N GLU A 129 -7.05 19.03 -6.27
CA GLU A 129 -8.22 19.71 -6.89
C GLU A 129 -7.99 20.11 -8.36
N ALA A 130 -6.73 20.09 -8.81
CA ALA A 130 -6.37 20.41 -10.19
C ALA A 130 -7.01 19.49 -11.24
N ALA A 131 -7.46 18.28 -10.84
CA ALA A 131 -8.14 17.35 -11.73
C ALA A 131 -9.60 17.76 -12.04
N GLY A 132 -10.20 18.69 -11.26
CA GLY A 132 -11.57 19.20 -11.47
C GLY A 132 -12.67 18.12 -11.46
N LYS A 133 -12.34 16.88 -11.04
CA LYS A 133 -13.26 15.74 -11.01
C LYS A 133 -13.42 15.21 -9.60
N GLN A 134 -14.64 14.78 -9.27
CA GLN A 134 -14.91 14.02 -8.05
C GLN A 134 -14.08 12.73 -8.04
N GLY A 135 -13.36 12.47 -6.96
CA GLY A 135 -12.66 11.20 -6.77
C GLY A 135 -13.65 10.05 -6.70
N GLU A 136 -13.38 8.99 -7.45
CA GLU A 136 -14.24 7.80 -7.49
C GLU A 136 -13.41 6.52 -7.52
N ILE A 137 -13.80 5.56 -6.67
CA ILE A 137 -13.29 4.20 -6.65
C ILE A 137 -14.47 3.25 -6.79
N THR A 138 -14.43 2.35 -7.76
CA THR A 138 -15.44 1.30 -7.94
C THR A 138 -14.81 -0.06 -7.69
N VAL A 139 -15.38 -0.82 -6.75
CA VAL A 139 -15.05 -2.25 -6.53
C VAL A 139 -16.11 -3.06 -7.26
N ARG A 140 -15.68 -3.90 -8.19
CA ARG A 140 -16.57 -4.71 -9.04
C ARG A 140 -16.20 -6.18 -8.92
N THR A 141 -17.23 -7.04 -8.91
CA THR A 141 -17.06 -8.49 -9.11
C THR A 141 -17.75 -8.92 -10.38
N THR A 142 -17.17 -9.84 -11.14
CA THR A 142 -17.76 -10.43 -12.36
C THR A 142 -17.42 -11.90 -12.48
N VAL A 143 -18.27 -12.68 -13.16
CA VAL A 143 -17.98 -14.06 -13.50
C VAL A 143 -16.79 -14.17 -14.47
N PRO A 144 -16.00 -15.25 -14.42
CA PRO A 144 -16.15 -16.45 -13.57
C PRO A 144 -15.80 -16.24 -12.09
N ALA A 145 -14.82 -15.47 -11.75
CA ALA A 145 -14.43 -15.03 -10.41
C ALA A 145 -13.32 -13.96 -10.54
N LEU A 146 -13.72 -12.74 -10.86
CA LEU A 146 -12.85 -11.59 -11.01
C LEU A 146 -13.24 -10.51 -10.00
N ILE A 147 -12.25 -9.95 -9.30
CA ILE A 147 -12.37 -8.66 -8.62
C ILE A 147 -11.66 -7.62 -9.47
N GLU A 148 -12.32 -6.50 -9.71
CA GLU A 148 -11.74 -5.33 -10.35
C GLU A 148 -11.95 -4.11 -9.44
N ILE A 149 -10.86 -3.40 -9.12
CA ILE A 149 -10.90 -2.13 -8.39
C ILE A 149 -10.44 -1.06 -9.37
N VAL A 150 -11.36 -0.13 -9.65
CA VAL A 150 -11.19 0.93 -10.65
C VAL A 150 -11.09 2.27 -9.95
N ASP A 151 -10.10 3.08 -10.28
CA ASP A 151 -9.98 4.45 -9.81
C ASP A 151 -9.83 5.45 -10.96
N ASN A 152 -10.27 6.68 -10.72
CA ASN A 152 -10.17 7.80 -11.64
C ASN A 152 -9.01 8.77 -11.29
N GLY A 153 -7.98 8.26 -10.62
CA GLY A 153 -6.77 9.00 -10.30
C GLY A 153 -5.94 9.40 -11.53
N PRO A 154 -4.74 9.96 -11.33
CA PRO A 154 -3.88 10.49 -12.40
C PRO A 154 -3.33 9.41 -13.34
N GLY A 155 -3.52 8.15 -13.00
CA GLY A 155 -3.02 7.03 -13.79
C GLY A 155 -1.56 6.66 -13.51
N ILE A 156 -1.10 5.64 -14.23
CA ILE A 156 0.22 5.05 -14.11
C ILE A 156 0.88 5.03 -15.48
N SER A 157 2.08 5.57 -15.60
CA SER A 157 2.83 5.52 -16.86
C SER A 157 3.28 4.09 -17.17
N LYS A 158 3.47 3.75 -18.45
CA LYS A 158 3.97 2.43 -18.85
C LYS A 158 5.35 2.08 -18.26
N GLU A 159 6.19 3.10 -18.06
CA GLU A 159 7.48 2.91 -17.42
C GLU A 159 7.35 2.55 -15.95
N THR A 160 6.44 3.20 -15.24
CA THR A 160 6.10 2.92 -13.84
C THR A 160 5.44 1.55 -13.70
N GLU A 161 4.51 1.20 -14.62
CA GLU A 161 3.79 -0.08 -14.62
C GLU A 161 4.74 -1.28 -14.54
N ALA A 162 5.85 -1.26 -15.29
CA ALA A 162 6.84 -2.33 -15.30
C ALA A 162 7.57 -2.54 -13.95
N LYS A 163 7.56 -1.53 -13.07
CA LYS A 163 8.30 -1.51 -11.80
C LYS A 163 7.40 -1.63 -10.56
N LEU A 164 6.07 -1.55 -10.72
CA LEU A 164 5.09 -1.43 -9.61
C LEU A 164 5.24 -2.48 -8.52
N PHE A 165 5.51 -3.72 -8.89
CA PHE A 165 5.63 -4.83 -7.97
C PHE A 165 7.08 -5.13 -7.55
N SER A 166 8.03 -4.28 -7.94
CA SER A 166 9.42 -4.40 -7.49
C SER A 166 9.53 -3.95 -6.04
N PRO A 167 10.29 -4.67 -5.20
CA PRO A 167 10.54 -4.25 -3.84
C PRO A 167 11.11 -2.83 -3.81
N PHE A 168 10.62 -2.01 -2.86
CA PHE A 168 11.09 -0.65 -2.59
C PHE A 168 10.76 0.39 -3.66
N PHE A 169 10.06 0.00 -4.72
CA PHE A 169 9.60 0.94 -5.72
C PHE A 169 8.37 1.69 -5.22
N SER A 170 8.44 3.00 -5.21
CA SER A 170 7.31 3.90 -4.90
C SER A 170 7.46 5.21 -5.66
N THR A 171 6.36 5.70 -6.18
CA THR A 171 6.26 7.05 -6.78
C THR A 171 5.88 8.11 -5.74
N LYS A 172 5.56 7.71 -4.51
CA LYS A 172 5.14 8.60 -3.42
C LYS A 172 6.35 9.05 -2.60
N PRO A 173 6.46 10.34 -2.18
CA PRO A 173 7.61 10.85 -1.41
C PRO A 173 7.89 10.06 -0.12
N ASN A 174 6.83 9.62 0.57
CA ASN A 174 6.92 8.83 1.80
C ASN A 174 6.53 7.34 1.60
N GLY A 175 6.41 6.91 0.34
CA GLY A 175 6.03 5.55 -0.02
C GLY A 175 7.18 4.57 0.19
N GLN A 176 6.96 3.53 0.97
CA GLN A 176 7.99 2.52 1.28
C GLN A 176 8.08 1.42 0.22
N GLY A 177 7.18 1.37 -0.77
CA GLY A 177 7.19 0.37 -1.83
C GLY A 177 6.96 -1.07 -1.37
N ILE A 178 6.30 -1.28 -0.22
CA ILE A 178 6.09 -2.60 0.39
C ILE A 178 4.66 -3.10 0.14
N GLY A 179 3.67 -2.20 0.05
CA GLY A 179 2.27 -2.59 -0.07
C GLY A 179 1.95 -3.44 -1.30
N LEU A 180 2.48 -3.08 -2.48
CA LEU A 180 2.31 -3.87 -3.70
C LEU A 180 3.10 -5.18 -3.67
N VAL A 181 4.23 -5.24 -2.96
CA VAL A 181 4.98 -6.49 -2.74
C VAL A 181 4.17 -7.46 -1.88
N PHE A 182 3.53 -6.96 -0.80
CA PHE A 182 2.62 -7.75 0.03
C PHE A 182 1.46 -8.32 -0.81
N ILE A 183 0.79 -7.46 -1.59
CA ILE A 183 -0.31 -7.85 -2.47
C ILE A 183 0.15 -8.96 -3.44
N ARG A 184 1.28 -8.76 -4.12
CA ARG A 184 1.85 -9.75 -5.04
C ARG A 184 2.07 -11.09 -4.37
N GLU A 185 2.67 -11.08 -3.19
CA GLU A 185 3.00 -12.32 -2.45
C GLU A 185 1.74 -13.08 -2.05
N VAL A 186 0.74 -12.38 -1.47
CA VAL A 186 -0.54 -12.99 -1.09
C VAL A 186 -1.26 -13.57 -2.31
N LEU A 187 -1.40 -12.79 -3.39
CA LEU A 187 -2.09 -13.25 -4.60
C LEU A 187 -1.36 -14.43 -5.27
N SER A 188 -0.03 -14.41 -5.30
CA SER A 188 0.78 -15.51 -5.84
C SER A 188 0.61 -16.81 -5.04
N ARG A 189 0.58 -16.73 -3.70
CA ARG A 189 0.34 -17.90 -2.83
C ARG A 189 -1.07 -18.49 -3.00
N HIS A 190 -2.03 -17.67 -3.44
CA HIS A 190 -3.40 -18.14 -3.75
C HIS A 190 -3.56 -18.56 -5.22
N GLY A 191 -2.52 -18.53 -6.04
CA GLY A 191 -2.58 -18.89 -7.44
C GLY A 191 -3.40 -17.92 -8.32
N CYS A 192 -3.65 -16.71 -7.84
CA CYS A 192 -4.41 -15.70 -8.59
C CYS A 192 -3.57 -15.05 -9.69
N ALA A 193 -4.17 -14.83 -10.85
CA ALA A 193 -3.62 -13.91 -11.84
C ALA A 193 -4.05 -12.48 -11.48
N PHE A 194 -3.15 -11.50 -11.65
CA PHE A 194 -3.45 -10.11 -11.32
C PHE A 194 -2.72 -9.13 -12.23
N SER A 195 -3.27 -7.91 -12.33
CA SER A 195 -2.66 -6.81 -13.08
C SER A 195 -3.08 -5.47 -12.50
N LEU A 196 -2.22 -4.46 -12.65
CA LEU A 196 -2.49 -3.06 -12.31
C LEU A 196 -2.05 -2.18 -13.48
N ARG A 197 -3.00 -1.52 -14.14
CA ARG A 197 -2.77 -0.73 -15.36
C ARG A 197 -3.72 0.43 -15.46
N THR A 198 -3.26 1.48 -16.16
CA THR A 198 -4.14 2.54 -16.66
C THR A 198 -4.51 2.25 -18.11
N TYR A 199 -5.80 2.35 -18.40
CA TYR A 199 -6.37 2.08 -19.72
C TYR A 199 -6.59 3.36 -20.53
N ASN A 200 -6.96 3.23 -21.81
CA ASN A 200 -7.14 4.36 -22.72
C ASN A 200 -8.29 5.30 -22.31
N ASP A 201 -9.20 4.84 -21.46
CA ASP A 201 -10.28 5.66 -20.88
C ASP A 201 -9.80 6.53 -19.70
N GLY A 202 -8.50 6.46 -19.36
CA GLY A 202 -7.89 7.20 -18.27
C GLY A 202 -8.10 6.59 -16.89
N LEU A 203 -8.80 5.44 -16.80
CA LEU A 203 -9.06 4.77 -15.53
C LEU A 203 -7.96 3.74 -15.21
N THR A 204 -7.54 3.71 -13.96
CA THR A 204 -6.63 2.69 -13.45
C THR A 204 -7.42 1.52 -12.90
N ARG A 205 -7.01 0.31 -13.27
CA ARG A 205 -7.68 -0.93 -12.84
C ARG A 205 -6.69 -1.88 -12.19
N PHE A 206 -7.00 -2.27 -10.96
CA PHE A 206 -6.40 -3.44 -10.33
C PHE A 206 -7.35 -4.64 -10.52
N ARG A 207 -6.88 -5.67 -11.19
CA ARG A 207 -7.68 -6.86 -11.51
C ARG A 207 -7.09 -8.08 -10.81
N ILE A 208 -7.94 -8.91 -10.19
CA ILE A 208 -7.58 -10.17 -9.54
C ILE A 208 -8.49 -11.25 -10.11
N LEU A 209 -7.93 -12.21 -10.82
CA LEU A 209 -8.64 -13.35 -11.39
C LEU A 209 -8.30 -14.60 -10.58
N PHE A 210 -9.33 -15.24 -10.06
CA PHE A 210 -9.22 -16.53 -9.37
C PHE A 210 -9.28 -17.68 -10.39
N ASN A 211 -8.42 -18.68 -10.21
CA ASN A 211 -8.36 -19.89 -11.04
C ASN A 211 -9.24 -21.00 -10.44
#